data_611c3d9cc26afa528dffc2f83d53706d
#
_entry.id   611c3d9cc26afa528dffc2f83d53706d
#
_cell.length_a   1.000
_cell.length_b   1.000
_cell.length_c   1.000
_cell.angle_alpha   90.00
_cell.angle_beta   90.00
_cell.angle_gamma   90.00
#
_symmetry.space_group_name_H-M   'P 1'
#
loop_
_entity.id
_entity.type
_entity.pdbx_description
1 polymer ?
#
loop_
_entity_poly.entity_id
_entity_poly.type
_entity_poly.pdbx_seq_one_letter_code
_entity_poly.pdbx_strand_id
1 'polypeptide(L)'
;MTKDFLKQYILAMLGASQTDVELADSDLDMIIYHTINYYGHNSSEAWNEEWTVLRLKAGTNLHLVPDDIDFIISINQQKGGGGVTLIPETTGKAYEITMLGMITNDNALQKVTNSIPTRILHKNGKRYFQTDVIQTSDTNVAAKVMKYKDLAPIYGDPWVQKYALAQAKFNLGIIRSKYSGLSAPNDLSMNGSDLISQAQTEIEKLEQELYDKSVLDCGGIYIG
;
A
#
# COMPACT_ATOMS: atom_id res chain seq x y z
N MET A 1 9.43 6.54 10.32
CA MET A 1 8.85 6.46 11.67
C MET A 1 8.70 5.01 12.06
N THR A 2 8.79 4.64 13.33
CA THR A 2 8.57 3.26 13.77
C THR A 2 7.14 3.06 14.28
N LYS A 3 6.68 1.81 14.34
CA LYS A 3 5.38 1.44 14.93
C LYS A 3 5.26 1.91 16.38
N ASP A 4 6.33 1.73 17.18
CA ASP A 4 6.33 2.14 18.59
C ASP A 4 6.22 3.65 18.76
N PHE A 5 6.84 4.41 17.87
CA PHE A 5 6.70 5.86 17.88
C PHE A 5 5.26 6.29 17.54
N LEU A 6 4.59 5.60 16.62
CA LEU A 6 3.17 5.85 16.31
C LEU A 6 2.28 5.55 17.52
N LYS A 7 2.54 4.46 18.25
CA LYS A 7 1.85 4.17 19.52
C LYS A 7 2.02 5.31 20.53
N GLN A 8 3.28 5.74 20.74
CA GLN A 8 3.58 6.85 21.65
C GLN A 8 2.89 8.15 21.23
N TYR A 9 2.87 8.44 19.93
CA TYR A 9 2.15 9.59 19.39
C TYR A 9 0.66 9.52 19.70
N ILE A 10 0.00 8.38 19.46
CA ILE A 10 -1.42 8.19 19.76
C ILE A 10 -1.69 8.39 21.24
N LEU A 11 -0.92 7.75 22.12
CA LEU A 11 -1.07 7.87 23.56
C LEU A 11 -0.86 9.31 24.04
N ALA A 12 0.16 10.01 23.53
CA ALA A 12 0.42 11.40 23.87
C ALA A 12 -0.75 12.31 23.46
N MET A 13 -1.32 12.10 22.27
CA MET A 13 -2.46 12.87 21.78
C MET A 13 -3.76 12.57 22.54
N LEU A 14 -3.88 11.39 23.13
CA LEU A 14 -5.00 11.02 24.01
C LEU A 14 -4.80 11.53 25.44
N GLY A 15 -3.68 12.18 25.75
CA GLY A 15 -3.41 12.77 27.06
C GLY A 15 -2.73 11.85 28.07
N ALA A 16 -2.04 10.79 27.62
CA ALA A 16 -1.33 9.84 28.48
C ALA A 16 -0.26 10.49 29.39
N SER A 17 0.18 11.71 29.05
CA SER A 17 1.09 12.49 29.90
C SER A 17 0.42 13.07 31.16
N GLN A 18 -0.91 13.13 31.21
CA GLN A 18 -1.68 13.72 32.28
C GLN A 18 -2.59 12.73 33.01
N THR A 19 -3.07 11.71 32.28
CA THR A 19 -3.98 10.69 32.80
C THR A 19 -3.68 9.34 32.20
N ASP A 20 -3.94 8.27 32.95
CA ASP A 20 -3.86 6.93 32.36
C ASP A 20 -4.90 6.76 31.26
N VAL A 21 -4.45 6.27 30.10
CA VAL A 21 -5.31 5.96 28.97
C VAL A 21 -5.68 4.47 29.00
N GLU A 22 -6.98 4.21 29.03
CA GLU A 22 -7.55 2.86 29.21
C GLU A 22 -7.48 2.03 27.92
N LEU A 23 -6.37 2.10 27.17
CA LEU A 23 -6.11 1.30 25.97
C LEU A 23 -4.94 0.36 26.24
N ALA A 24 -5.15 -0.93 26.05
CA ALA A 24 -4.08 -1.91 26.12
C ALA A 24 -3.14 -1.78 24.91
N ASP A 25 -1.89 -2.20 25.06
CA ASP A 25 -0.92 -2.19 23.97
C ASP A 25 -1.36 -3.06 22.78
N SER A 26 -2.07 -4.17 23.05
CA SER A 26 -2.71 -5.01 22.05
C SER A 26 -3.78 -4.27 21.23
N ASP A 27 -4.52 -3.38 21.86
CA ASP A 27 -5.57 -2.60 21.17
C ASP A 27 -4.93 -1.59 20.21
N LEU A 28 -3.84 -0.96 20.64
CA LEU A 28 -3.04 -0.08 19.78
C LEU A 28 -2.45 -0.83 18.60
N ASP A 29 -1.96 -2.05 18.81
CA ASP A 29 -1.46 -2.91 17.73
C ASP A 29 -2.53 -3.21 16.69
N MET A 30 -3.74 -3.53 17.14
CA MET A 30 -4.88 -3.82 16.26
C MET A 30 -5.36 -2.57 15.50
N ILE A 31 -5.39 -1.42 16.17
CA ILE A 31 -5.74 -0.13 15.56
C ILE A 31 -4.76 0.20 14.44
N ILE A 32 -3.46 0.11 14.72
CA ILE A 32 -2.41 0.40 13.73
C ILE A 32 -2.48 -0.58 12.57
N TYR A 33 -2.65 -1.87 12.84
CA TYR A 33 -2.81 -2.89 11.79
C TYR A 33 -4.01 -2.60 10.90
N HIS A 34 -5.16 -2.29 11.48
CA HIS A 34 -6.36 -1.94 10.73
C HIS A 34 -6.15 -0.68 9.87
N THR A 35 -5.53 0.36 10.45
CA THR A 35 -5.24 1.62 9.75
C THR A 35 -4.34 1.38 8.53
N ILE A 36 -3.27 0.61 8.69
CA ILE A 36 -2.33 0.31 7.59
C ILE A 36 -3.00 -0.50 6.48
N ASN A 37 -3.80 -1.49 6.85
CA ASN A 37 -4.55 -2.28 5.88
C ASN A 37 -5.55 -1.42 5.12
N TYR A 38 -6.27 -0.55 5.80
CA TYR A 38 -7.22 0.36 5.17
C TYR A 38 -6.51 1.32 4.20
N TYR A 39 -5.39 1.93 4.64
CA TYR A 39 -4.57 2.81 3.81
C TYR A 39 -4.01 2.06 2.59
N GLY A 40 -3.49 0.85 2.78
CA GLY A 40 -2.95 0.03 1.71
C GLY A 40 -3.97 -0.35 0.64
N HIS A 41 -5.23 -0.54 1.01
CA HIS A 41 -6.27 -0.88 0.06
C HIS A 41 -6.88 0.32 -0.67
N ASN A 42 -6.85 1.50 -0.06
CA ASN A 42 -7.59 2.67 -0.55
C ASN A 42 -6.68 3.82 -1.00
N SER A 43 -5.36 3.72 -0.84
CA SER A 43 -4.43 4.78 -1.24
C SER A 43 -3.45 4.31 -2.29
N SER A 44 -3.35 5.07 -3.39
CA SER A 44 -2.29 4.91 -4.40
C SER A 44 -0.90 5.18 -3.81
N GLU A 45 -0.81 6.05 -2.81
CA GLU A 45 0.45 6.41 -2.15
C GLU A 45 1.03 5.29 -1.28
N ALA A 46 0.27 4.23 -0.98
CA ALA A 46 0.77 3.05 -0.29
C ALA A 46 1.67 2.19 -1.19
N TRP A 47 1.68 2.46 -2.48
CA TRP A 47 2.34 1.65 -3.50
C TRP A 47 3.46 2.41 -4.18
N ASN A 48 4.50 1.69 -4.58
CA ASN A 48 5.55 2.17 -5.47
C ASN A 48 5.38 1.52 -6.84
N GLU A 49 5.32 2.34 -7.88
CA GLU A 49 5.46 1.86 -9.25
C GLU A 49 6.93 1.82 -9.62
N GLU A 50 7.41 0.67 -10.07
CA GLU A 50 8.79 0.55 -10.54
C GLU A 50 8.90 -0.39 -11.73
N TRP A 51 9.98 -0.23 -12.48
CA TRP A 51 10.35 -1.15 -13.52
C TRP A 51 11.26 -2.24 -12.95
N THR A 52 10.92 -3.49 -13.26
CA THR A 52 11.74 -4.64 -12.86
C THR A 52 11.89 -5.60 -14.04
N VAL A 53 12.81 -6.55 -13.89
CA VAL A 53 13.03 -7.58 -14.89
C VAL A 53 12.41 -8.88 -14.43
N LEU A 54 11.52 -9.41 -15.25
CA LEU A 54 10.93 -10.73 -15.07
C LEU A 54 11.55 -11.73 -16.04
N ARG A 55 11.83 -12.94 -15.56
CA ARG A 55 12.33 -14.02 -16.38
C ARG A 55 11.18 -14.90 -16.86
N LEU A 56 11.00 -14.96 -18.16
CA LEU A 56 10.12 -15.89 -18.84
C LEU A 56 10.88 -17.18 -19.13
N LYS A 57 10.43 -18.30 -18.61
CA LYS A 57 11.02 -19.61 -18.89
C LYS A 57 10.51 -20.15 -20.22
N ALA A 58 11.40 -20.79 -20.98
CA ALA A 58 11.06 -21.48 -22.19
C ALA A 58 10.07 -22.63 -21.96
N GLY A 59 9.20 -22.90 -22.92
CA GLY A 59 8.30 -24.04 -22.92
C GLY A 59 7.13 -23.95 -21.94
N THR A 60 6.94 -22.80 -21.27
CA THR A 60 5.80 -22.58 -20.36
C THR A 60 5.20 -21.19 -20.57
N ASN A 61 3.92 -21.08 -20.27
CA ASN A 61 3.21 -19.79 -20.20
C ASN A 61 2.92 -19.36 -18.76
N LEU A 62 3.38 -20.14 -17.76
CA LEU A 62 3.21 -19.84 -16.35
C LEU A 62 4.57 -19.51 -15.73
N HIS A 63 4.68 -18.30 -15.20
CA HIS A 63 5.91 -17.79 -14.64
C HIS A 63 5.67 -17.35 -13.20
N LEU A 64 6.61 -17.65 -12.29
CA LEU A 64 6.49 -17.29 -10.89
C LEU A 64 6.61 -15.77 -10.74
N VAL A 65 5.69 -15.18 -9.97
CA VAL A 65 5.79 -13.78 -9.53
C VAL A 65 6.71 -13.74 -8.31
N PRO A 66 7.76 -12.91 -8.31
CA PRO A 66 8.56 -12.67 -7.11
C PRO A 66 7.70 -12.21 -5.93
N ASP A 67 8.08 -12.60 -4.70
CA ASP A 67 7.26 -12.34 -3.52
C ASP A 67 7.17 -10.85 -3.16
N ASP A 68 8.15 -10.06 -3.59
CA ASP A 68 8.21 -8.60 -3.42
C ASP A 68 7.34 -7.80 -4.39
N ILE A 69 6.72 -8.45 -5.37
CA ILE A 69 5.85 -7.81 -6.38
C ILE A 69 4.39 -8.13 -6.04
N ASP A 70 3.59 -7.13 -5.82
CA ASP A 70 2.16 -7.31 -5.55
C ASP A 70 1.32 -7.36 -6.81
N PHE A 71 1.55 -6.45 -7.75
CA PHE A 71 0.83 -6.39 -9.01
C PHE A 71 1.78 -6.16 -10.19
N ILE A 72 1.42 -6.74 -11.35
CA ILE A 72 2.09 -6.49 -12.62
C ILE A 72 1.15 -5.62 -13.46
N ILE A 73 1.57 -4.39 -13.75
CA ILE A 73 0.79 -3.42 -14.53
C ILE A 73 0.92 -3.75 -16.02
N SER A 74 2.15 -3.97 -16.48
CA SER A 74 2.43 -4.27 -17.87
C SER A 74 3.74 -5.04 -18.03
N ILE A 75 3.84 -5.84 -19.08
CA ILE A 75 5.07 -6.52 -19.47
C ILE A 75 5.39 -6.09 -20.90
N ASN A 76 6.57 -5.55 -21.09
CA ASN A 76 7.05 -5.11 -22.39
C ASN A 76 8.08 -6.12 -22.94
N GLN A 77 7.78 -6.67 -24.10
CA GLN A 77 8.71 -7.51 -24.85
C GLN A 77 9.14 -6.77 -26.11
N GLN A 78 10.42 -6.52 -26.24
CA GLN A 78 10.97 -5.94 -27.45
C GLN A 78 10.96 -6.99 -28.57
N LYS A 79 10.10 -6.84 -29.57
CA LYS A 79 10.14 -7.61 -30.80
C LYS A 79 11.16 -7.01 -31.75
N GLY A 80 12.22 -7.72 -32.00
CA GLY A 80 13.18 -7.42 -33.06
C GLY A 80 14.59 -7.15 -32.58
N GLY A 81 15.48 -8.00 -32.87
CA GLY A 81 16.93 -7.98 -33.13
C GLY A 81 17.89 -7.09 -32.30
N GLY A 82 17.41 -6.21 -31.52
CA GLY A 82 18.20 -5.43 -30.54
C GLY A 82 17.81 -5.87 -29.16
N GLY A 83 18.41 -6.98 -28.70
CA GLY A 83 18.19 -7.42 -27.34
C GLY A 83 18.45 -6.26 -26.39
N VAL A 84 17.53 -5.98 -25.47
CA VAL A 84 17.89 -5.33 -24.23
C VAL A 84 18.87 -6.30 -23.59
N THR A 85 20.15 -6.09 -23.85
CA THR A 85 21.20 -6.79 -23.15
C THR A 85 21.19 -6.21 -21.74
N LEU A 86 20.38 -6.81 -20.88
CA LEU A 86 20.45 -6.54 -19.46
C LEU A 86 21.83 -7.04 -19.05
N ILE A 87 22.73 -6.10 -18.87
CA ILE A 87 24.08 -6.38 -18.39
C ILE A 87 23.91 -7.07 -17.04
N PRO A 88 24.51 -8.25 -16.84
CA PRO A 88 24.41 -8.95 -15.58
C PRO A 88 24.86 -8.07 -14.43
N GLU A 89 24.27 -8.30 -13.26
CA GLU A 89 24.30 -7.57 -11.99
C GLU A 89 25.63 -6.99 -11.48
N THR A 90 26.72 -7.11 -12.19
CA THR A 90 28.06 -6.69 -11.72
C THR A 90 28.30 -5.18 -11.77
N THR A 91 27.43 -4.39 -12.39
CA THR A 91 27.55 -2.94 -12.43
C THR A 91 26.19 -2.25 -12.33
N GLY A 92 25.73 -1.97 -11.09
CA GLY A 92 24.44 -1.30 -10.81
C GLY A 92 24.18 -0.01 -11.59
N LYS A 93 25.24 0.67 -12.07
CA LYS A 93 25.11 1.91 -12.87
C LYS A 93 24.62 1.67 -14.30
N ALA A 94 24.98 0.55 -14.92
CA ALA A 94 24.54 0.26 -16.29
C ALA A 94 23.06 -0.17 -16.33
N TYR A 95 22.57 -0.77 -15.26
CA TYR A 95 21.16 -1.11 -15.08
C TYR A 95 20.28 0.14 -15.00
N GLU A 96 20.67 1.11 -14.19
CA GLU A 96 19.95 2.40 -14.08
C GLU A 96 19.91 3.17 -15.41
N ILE A 97 21.01 3.20 -16.15
CA ILE A 97 21.06 3.92 -17.44
C ILE A 97 20.15 3.25 -18.49
N THR A 98 20.10 1.92 -18.53
CA THR A 98 19.26 1.20 -19.49
C THR A 98 17.78 1.34 -19.12
N MET A 99 17.44 1.28 -17.84
CA MET A 99 16.08 1.52 -17.34
C MET A 99 15.67 2.99 -17.54
N LEU A 100 16.54 3.93 -17.28
CA LEU A 100 16.27 5.36 -17.50
C LEU A 100 16.07 5.66 -19.00
N GLY A 101 16.83 5.03 -19.88
CA GLY A 101 16.64 5.10 -21.32
C GLY A 101 15.30 4.53 -21.76
N MET A 102 14.81 3.47 -21.13
CA MET A 102 13.48 2.93 -21.37
C MET A 102 12.36 3.87 -20.88
N ILE A 103 12.51 4.46 -19.70
CA ILE A 103 11.53 5.38 -19.10
C ILE A 103 11.43 6.68 -19.90
N THR A 104 12.53 7.25 -20.34
CA THR A 104 12.55 8.50 -21.12
C THR A 104 11.98 8.35 -22.53
N ASN A 105 11.96 7.13 -23.08
CA ASN A 105 11.34 6.79 -24.36
C ASN A 105 9.94 6.17 -24.25
N ASP A 106 9.31 6.22 -23.09
CA ASP A 106 8.03 5.54 -22.79
C ASP A 106 6.94 5.86 -23.85
N ASN A 107 6.85 7.11 -24.29
CA ASN A 107 5.90 7.51 -25.34
C ASN A 107 6.21 6.94 -26.73
N ALA A 108 7.47 6.63 -27.01
CA ALA A 108 7.88 6.00 -28.28
C ALA A 108 7.82 4.47 -28.18
N LEU A 109 8.13 3.92 -27.01
CA LEU A 109 8.09 2.49 -26.74
C LEU A 109 6.67 1.94 -26.62
N GLN A 110 5.71 2.69 -26.08
CA GLN A 110 4.31 2.29 -26.06
C GLN A 110 3.70 2.04 -27.45
N LYS A 111 4.24 2.68 -28.50
CA LYS A 111 3.81 2.44 -29.87
C LYS A 111 4.46 1.21 -30.52
N VAL A 112 5.57 0.72 -29.98
CA VAL A 112 6.38 -0.35 -30.59
C VAL A 112 6.34 -1.65 -29.77
N THR A 113 6.04 -1.57 -28.48
CA THR A 113 5.97 -2.74 -27.61
C THR A 113 4.53 -3.24 -27.49
N ASN A 114 4.27 -4.43 -28.00
CA ASN A 114 3.05 -5.14 -27.66
C ASN A 114 3.14 -5.53 -26.18
N SER A 115 2.32 -4.90 -25.33
CA SER A 115 2.15 -5.39 -23.96
C SER A 115 1.68 -6.85 -24.04
N ILE A 116 2.37 -7.72 -23.31
CA ILE A 116 1.94 -9.11 -23.22
C ILE A 116 0.77 -9.13 -22.25
N PRO A 117 -0.43 -9.58 -22.65
CA PRO A 117 -1.53 -9.76 -21.73
C PRO A 117 -1.10 -10.68 -20.60
N THR A 118 -1.33 -10.25 -19.37
CA THR A 118 -0.94 -11.01 -18.18
C THR A 118 -2.13 -11.26 -17.28
N ARG A 119 -2.21 -12.49 -16.81
CA ARG A 119 -3.21 -12.89 -15.83
C ARG A 119 -2.49 -13.46 -14.62
N ILE A 120 -2.82 -12.97 -13.44
CA ILE A 120 -2.27 -13.51 -12.20
C ILE A 120 -3.12 -14.69 -11.74
N LEU A 121 -2.48 -15.80 -11.47
CA LEU A 121 -3.08 -17.04 -11.00
C LEU A 121 -2.44 -17.44 -9.68
N HIS A 122 -3.27 -17.93 -8.76
CA HIS A 122 -2.81 -18.49 -7.48
C HIS A 122 -2.83 -20.02 -7.57
N LYS A 123 -1.70 -20.65 -7.34
CA LYS A 123 -1.56 -22.11 -7.34
C LYS A 123 -0.61 -22.55 -6.23
N ASN A 124 -1.08 -23.45 -5.36
CA ASN A 124 -0.28 -24.02 -4.26
C ASN A 124 0.38 -22.92 -3.35
N GLY A 125 -0.38 -21.87 -3.02
CA GLY A 125 0.12 -20.78 -2.18
C GLY A 125 1.13 -19.84 -2.86
N LYS A 126 1.42 -20.04 -4.15
CA LYS A 126 2.31 -19.18 -4.94
C LYS A 126 1.54 -18.43 -6.01
N ARG A 127 2.03 -17.24 -6.35
CA ARG A 127 1.49 -16.40 -7.40
C ARG A 127 2.24 -16.63 -8.71
N TYR A 128 1.48 -16.79 -9.79
CA TYR A 128 2.02 -16.97 -11.14
C TYR A 128 1.39 -15.94 -12.05
N PHE A 129 2.14 -15.39 -12.97
CA PHE A 129 1.56 -14.69 -14.11
C PHE A 129 1.53 -15.59 -15.32
N GLN A 130 0.45 -15.49 -16.07
CA GLN A 130 0.25 -16.25 -17.31
C GLN A 130 0.44 -15.29 -18.48
N THR A 131 1.23 -15.74 -19.46
CA THR A 131 1.40 -15.06 -20.74
C THR A 131 0.66 -15.83 -21.83
N ASP A 132 0.16 -15.13 -22.85
CA ASP A 132 -0.53 -15.79 -23.97
C ASP A 132 0.47 -16.47 -24.93
N VAL A 133 1.74 -16.09 -24.87
CA VAL A 133 2.78 -16.61 -25.75
C VAL A 133 3.73 -17.49 -24.95
N ILE A 134 3.95 -18.72 -25.45
CA ILE A 134 4.98 -19.62 -24.94
C ILE A 134 6.32 -19.25 -25.62
N GLN A 135 7.30 -18.92 -24.79
CA GLN A 135 8.63 -18.57 -25.27
C GLN A 135 9.38 -19.83 -25.71
N THR A 136 10.14 -19.74 -26.79
CA THR A 136 11.00 -20.82 -27.27
C THR A 136 12.35 -20.88 -26.54
N SER A 137 12.75 -19.79 -25.92
CA SER A 137 13.97 -19.66 -25.11
C SER A 137 13.69 -18.86 -23.87
N ASP A 138 14.53 -19.03 -22.82
CA ASP A 138 14.48 -18.18 -21.64
C ASP A 138 14.70 -16.73 -22.05
N THR A 139 13.79 -15.86 -21.66
CA THR A 139 13.80 -14.45 -22.07
C THR A 139 13.58 -13.56 -20.86
N ASN A 140 14.37 -12.50 -20.75
CA ASN A 140 14.15 -11.46 -19.78
C ASN A 140 13.28 -10.37 -20.39
N VAL A 141 12.28 -9.93 -19.63
CA VAL A 141 11.34 -8.88 -20.06
C VAL A 141 11.27 -7.78 -19.04
N ALA A 142 11.13 -6.54 -19.48
CA ALA A 142 10.87 -5.42 -18.60
C ALA A 142 9.39 -5.44 -18.20
N ALA A 143 9.11 -5.35 -16.93
CA ALA A 143 7.76 -5.28 -16.38
C ALA A 143 7.61 -4.03 -15.52
N LYS A 144 6.51 -3.32 -15.70
CA LYS A 144 6.07 -2.27 -14.78
C LYS A 144 5.25 -2.94 -13.68
N VAL A 145 5.67 -2.80 -12.45
CA VAL A 145 5.10 -3.50 -11.29
C VAL A 145 4.73 -2.53 -10.18
N MET A 146 3.81 -2.94 -9.33
CA MET A 146 3.51 -2.26 -8.07
C MET A 146 4.02 -3.09 -6.91
N LYS A 147 4.72 -2.44 -6.02
CA LYS A 147 5.20 -3.00 -4.75
C LYS A 147 4.66 -2.19 -3.60
N TYR A 148 4.26 -2.86 -2.53
CA TYR A 148 3.86 -2.18 -1.32
C TYR A 148 5.07 -1.43 -0.72
N LYS A 149 4.86 -0.18 -0.30
CA LYS A 149 5.92 0.60 0.33
C LYS A 149 6.34 -0.03 1.65
N ASP A 150 7.59 0.21 2.02
CA ASP A 150 8.05 -0.09 3.38
C ASP A 150 7.15 0.56 4.43
N LEU A 151 6.94 -0.13 5.55
CA LEU A 151 6.05 0.35 6.61
C LEU A 151 6.55 1.63 7.30
N ALA A 152 7.88 1.86 7.32
CA ALA A 152 8.45 3.00 8.02
C ALA A 152 8.00 4.37 7.45
N PRO A 153 7.95 4.62 6.14
CA PRO A 153 7.32 5.80 5.56
C PRO A 153 5.83 5.89 5.86
N ILE A 154 5.10 4.76 5.78
CA ILE A 154 3.65 4.71 5.99
C ILE A 154 3.28 5.13 7.42
N TYR A 155 4.01 4.67 8.43
CA TYR A 155 3.80 5.15 9.82
C TYR A 155 4.00 6.66 9.99
N GLY A 156 4.81 7.28 9.14
CA GLY A 156 5.05 8.73 9.12
C GLY A 156 4.01 9.54 8.36
N ASP A 157 3.10 8.89 7.64
CA ASP A 157 2.09 9.56 6.84
C ASP A 157 1.09 10.30 7.74
N PRO A 158 0.82 11.60 7.48
CA PRO A 158 -0.11 12.38 8.32
C PRO A 158 -1.53 11.84 8.34
N TRP A 159 -1.99 11.24 7.23
CA TRP A 159 -3.32 10.63 7.17
C TRP A 159 -3.37 9.39 8.08
N VAL A 160 -2.36 8.52 8.00
CA VAL A 160 -2.25 7.31 8.83
C VAL A 160 -2.23 7.67 10.32
N GLN A 161 -1.50 8.70 10.70
CA GLN A 161 -1.44 9.17 12.08
C GLN A 161 -2.79 9.67 12.59
N LYS A 162 -3.48 10.49 11.79
CA LYS A 162 -4.80 11.04 12.13
C LYS A 162 -5.85 9.93 12.21
N TYR A 163 -5.85 9.00 11.26
CA TYR A 163 -6.82 7.92 11.22
C TYR A 163 -6.63 6.95 12.37
N ALA A 164 -5.38 6.57 12.69
CA ALA A 164 -5.07 5.75 13.85
C ALA A 164 -5.49 6.43 15.17
N LEU A 165 -5.28 7.74 15.28
CA LEU A 165 -5.74 8.52 16.45
C LEU A 165 -7.27 8.55 16.55
N ALA A 166 -7.98 8.75 15.45
CA ALA A 166 -9.44 8.74 15.44
C ALA A 166 -10.01 7.36 15.83
N GLN A 167 -9.41 6.27 15.33
CA GLN A 167 -9.75 4.90 15.73
C GLN A 167 -9.47 4.64 17.21
N ALA A 168 -8.38 5.18 17.74
CA ALA A 168 -8.05 5.07 19.17
C ALA A 168 -9.05 5.85 20.05
N LYS A 169 -9.47 7.06 19.64
CA LYS A 169 -10.54 7.81 20.29
C LYS A 169 -11.85 7.03 20.30
N PHE A 170 -12.21 6.40 19.17
CA PHE A 170 -13.40 5.60 19.05
C PHE A 170 -13.39 4.43 20.04
N ASN A 171 -12.31 3.65 20.08
CA ASN A 171 -12.18 2.53 21.02
C ASN A 171 -12.19 2.99 22.48
N LEU A 172 -11.49 4.08 22.80
CA LEU A 172 -11.52 4.67 24.13
C LEU A 172 -12.94 5.12 24.53
N GLY A 173 -13.68 5.70 23.58
CA GLY A 173 -15.08 6.07 23.78
C GLY A 173 -15.97 4.87 24.10
N ILE A 174 -15.78 3.73 23.40
CA ILE A 174 -16.49 2.48 23.66
C ILE A 174 -16.17 1.97 25.08
N ILE A 175 -14.90 1.99 25.48
CA ILE A 175 -14.50 1.56 26.82
C ILE A 175 -15.19 2.43 27.87
N ARG A 176 -15.11 3.74 27.75
CA ARG A 176 -15.70 4.69 28.70
C ARG A 176 -17.22 4.63 28.74
N SER A 177 -17.88 4.38 27.61
CA SER A 177 -19.35 4.23 27.55
C SER A 177 -19.85 3.05 28.37
N LYS A 178 -19.06 1.99 28.54
CA LYS A 178 -19.42 0.82 29.37
C LYS A 178 -19.43 1.17 30.86
N TYR A 179 -18.71 2.19 31.27
CA TYR A 179 -18.64 2.65 32.66
C TYR A 179 -19.53 3.84 32.95
N SER A 180 -20.21 4.41 31.96
CA SER A 180 -21.09 5.58 32.12
C SER A 180 -22.33 5.35 33.03
N GLY A 181 -22.64 4.07 33.31
CA GLY A 181 -23.70 3.70 34.27
C GLY A 181 -23.26 3.58 35.73
N LEU A 182 -21.99 3.70 36.00
CA LEU A 182 -21.44 3.65 37.33
C LEU A 182 -21.37 5.10 37.88
N SER A 183 -22.29 5.45 38.77
CA SER A 183 -22.27 6.76 39.46
C SER A 183 -20.99 6.87 40.26
N ALA A 184 -20.02 7.61 39.74
CA ALA A 184 -18.87 8.00 40.52
C ALA A 184 -19.33 9.02 41.59
N PRO A 185 -18.77 9.01 42.82
CA PRO A 185 -19.22 9.87 43.91
C PRO A 185 -19.11 11.37 43.63
N ASN A 186 -18.52 11.80 42.53
CA ASN A 186 -18.20 13.18 42.19
C ASN A 186 -18.78 13.69 40.86
N ASP A 187 -19.89 13.14 40.36
CA ASP A 187 -20.54 13.58 39.10
C ASP A 187 -19.59 13.66 37.86
N LEU A 188 -18.49 12.94 37.86
CA LEU A 188 -17.60 12.80 36.72
C LEU A 188 -18.27 11.89 35.69
N SER A 189 -19.11 12.47 34.83
CA SER A 189 -19.65 11.77 33.69
C SER A 189 -18.50 11.55 32.68
N MET A 190 -18.10 10.30 32.49
CA MET A 190 -17.21 9.98 31.39
C MET A 190 -18.01 10.12 30.08
N ASN A 191 -17.75 11.17 29.31
CA ASN A 191 -18.43 11.46 28.03
C ASN A 191 -17.99 10.49 26.92
N GLY A 192 -18.20 9.18 27.12
CA GLY A 192 -17.85 8.14 26.14
C GLY A 192 -18.63 8.29 24.82
N SER A 193 -19.94 8.65 24.91
CA SER A 193 -20.80 8.85 23.73
C SER A 193 -20.33 10.02 22.85
N ASP A 194 -19.94 11.12 23.46
CA ASP A 194 -19.46 12.29 22.71
C ASP A 194 -18.13 11.99 22.02
N LEU A 195 -17.26 11.24 22.69
CA LEU A 195 -15.99 10.81 22.11
C LEU A 195 -16.19 9.86 20.92
N ILE A 196 -17.16 8.94 21.01
CA ILE A 196 -17.54 8.06 19.89
C ILE A 196 -18.04 8.89 18.71
N SER A 197 -18.98 9.82 18.95
CA SER A 197 -19.57 10.64 17.87
C SER A 197 -18.52 11.51 17.18
N GLN A 198 -17.63 12.15 17.94
CA GLN A 198 -16.52 12.92 17.38
C GLN A 198 -15.57 12.06 16.57
N ALA A 199 -15.19 10.90 17.10
CA ALA A 199 -14.30 9.99 16.42
C ALA A 199 -14.89 9.45 15.10
N GLN A 200 -16.17 9.11 15.10
CA GLN A 200 -16.87 8.69 13.89
C GLN A 200 -16.84 9.76 12.80
N THR A 201 -17.14 11.01 13.17
CA THR A 201 -17.09 12.14 12.24
C THR A 201 -15.68 12.36 11.68
N GLU A 202 -14.64 12.23 12.55
CA GLU A 202 -13.24 12.33 12.12
C GLU A 202 -12.86 11.19 11.15
N ILE A 203 -13.30 9.96 11.42
CA ILE A 203 -13.07 8.79 10.59
C ILE A 203 -13.71 8.97 9.21
N GLU A 204 -15.01 9.28 9.15
CA GLU A 204 -15.75 9.47 7.90
C GLU A 204 -15.11 10.57 7.03
N LYS A 205 -14.70 11.67 7.67
CA LYS A 205 -14.02 12.75 6.96
C LYS A 205 -12.67 12.30 6.37
N LEU A 206 -11.87 11.56 7.12
CA LEU A 206 -10.58 11.06 6.65
C LEU A 206 -10.74 10.02 5.53
N GLU A 207 -11.75 9.16 5.63
CA GLU A 207 -12.08 8.20 4.58
C GLU A 207 -12.49 8.89 3.28
N GLN A 208 -13.29 9.95 3.39
CA GLN A 208 -13.67 10.76 2.23
C GLN A 208 -12.45 11.50 1.63
N GLU A 209 -11.58 12.09 2.46
CA GLU A 209 -10.34 12.72 2.01
C GLU A 209 -9.44 11.74 1.23
N LEU A 210 -9.33 10.49 1.72
CA LEU A 210 -8.53 9.46 1.05
C LEU A 210 -9.15 9.04 -0.28
N TYR A 211 -10.47 8.87 -0.30
CA TYR A 211 -11.21 8.54 -1.52
C TYR A 211 -11.06 9.62 -2.59
N ASP A 212 -11.28 10.88 -2.23
CA ASP A 212 -11.18 12.01 -3.15
C ASP A 212 -9.76 12.12 -3.75
N LYS A 213 -8.74 11.88 -2.91
CA LYS A 213 -7.34 11.86 -3.35
C LYS A 213 -7.07 10.72 -4.33
N SER A 214 -7.54 9.51 -4.02
CA SER A 214 -7.36 8.35 -4.89
C SER A 214 -8.04 8.50 -6.25
N VAL A 215 -9.20 9.15 -6.32
CA VAL A 215 -9.91 9.45 -7.56
C VAL A 215 -9.14 10.45 -8.42
N LEU A 216 -8.52 11.46 -7.80
CA LEU A 216 -7.70 12.45 -8.52
C LEU A 216 -6.43 11.80 -9.11
N ASP A 217 -5.77 10.89 -8.36
CA ASP A 217 -4.57 10.19 -8.80
C ASP A 217 -4.83 9.21 -9.96
N CYS A 218 -6.02 8.63 -10.01
CA CYS A 218 -6.43 7.74 -11.11
C CYS A 218 -6.72 8.46 -12.42
N GLY A 219 -6.45 9.79 -12.51
CA GLY A 219 -6.61 10.59 -13.71
C GLY A 219 -8.02 10.44 -14.27
N GLY A 220 -8.99 11.08 -13.65
CA GLY A 220 -10.42 10.90 -13.82
C GLY A 220 -10.84 10.54 -15.23
N ILE A 221 -11.07 9.27 -15.48
CA ILE A 221 -11.88 8.83 -16.61
C ILE A 221 -13.33 9.14 -16.21
N TYR A 222 -13.76 10.34 -16.47
CA TYR A 222 -15.18 10.65 -16.48
C TYR A 222 -15.81 9.82 -17.60
N ILE A 223 -16.44 8.72 -17.25
CA ILE A 223 -17.43 8.09 -18.15
C ILE A 223 -18.70 8.92 -17.99
N GLY A 224 -18.89 9.87 -18.90
CA GLY A 224 -20.16 10.57 -19.09
C GLY A 224 -21.17 9.66 -19.75
#